data_175cdc4a42c3796015d8a88a27cbb20c
#
_entry.id   175cdc4a42c3796015d8a88a27cbb20c
#
_cell.length_a   1.000
_cell.length_b   1.000
_cell.length_c   1.000
_cell.angle_alpha   90.00
_cell.angle_beta   90.00
_cell.angle_gamma   90.00
#
_symmetry.space_group_name_H-M   'P 1'
#
loop_
_entity.id
_entity.type
_entity.pdbx_description
1 polymer ?
#
loop_
_entity_poly.entity_id
_entity_poly.type
_entity_poly.pdbx_seq_one_letter_code
_entity_poly.pdbx_strand_id
1 'polypeptide(L)'
;MKRQHIQLLIGFGISAIFIYYLLPGLKLDEVGGALASANYWWILPGIAVYFVGLGARTWRWHFMLRHLKSVPLRRLFPVVCIGYFGNNVYPFRAGEVIRSYVLKRKEGIPMASSLTTVIIERIFDGLVMLLFVFLALPFAPIPAAYRQFVVILTVLLVLATAVFIWMASQPARMARLYGWFAARLLPGSIRTRADEIFQRFMEGIQSLSSPRDVGMIFVTSVAVWLMETVKYWFVMHAFPFDVSFLALMLMNGIVNLATTLPSAPGYVGTFDTPGIETLVAYGVGRDLAAAYTAVLHVALWVPVTAVGAYFFWREQLTWRDFGVAKEEATTADGRPRTADKR
;
A
#
# COMPACT_ATOMS: atom_id res chain seq x y z
N MET A 1 28.73 6.12 7.65
CA MET A 1 27.66 5.08 7.58
C MET A 1 27.07 5.10 6.17
N LYS A 2 26.87 3.92 5.54
CA LYS A 2 26.20 3.84 4.23
C LYS A 2 24.74 4.31 4.40
N ARG A 3 24.22 5.05 3.45
CA ARG A 3 22.84 5.59 3.45
C ARG A 3 21.76 4.56 3.82
N GLN A 4 22.00 3.30 3.49
CA GLN A 4 21.14 2.16 3.84
C GLN A 4 21.04 1.88 5.36
N HIS A 5 22.15 2.02 6.10
CA HIS A 5 22.14 1.81 7.56
C HIS A 5 21.35 2.92 8.28
N ILE A 6 21.45 4.16 7.82
CA ILE A 6 20.66 5.27 8.37
C ILE A 6 19.17 5.02 8.14
N GLN A 7 18.80 4.56 6.96
CA GLN A 7 17.43 4.24 6.62
C GLN A 7 16.87 3.11 7.48
N LEU A 8 17.65 2.02 7.67
CA LEU A 8 17.27 0.92 8.57
C LEU A 8 17.08 1.40 10.00
N LEU A 9 18.02 2.22 10.52
CA LEU A 9 17.92 2.78 11.87
C LEU A 9 16.64 3.63 12.05
N ILE A 10 16.29 4.45 11.06
CA ILE A 10 15.05 5.24 11.09
C ILE A 10 13.83 4.30 11.12
N GLY A 11 13.77 3.28 10.25
CA GLY A 11 12.67 2.32 10.21
C GLY A 11 12.51 1.55 11.52
N PHE A 12 13.61 1.02 12.06
CA PHE A 12 13.58 0.35 13.37
C PHE A 12 13.24 1.30 14.51
N GLY A 13 13.72 2.55 14.48
CA GLY A 13 13.38 3.57 15.47
C GLY A 13 11.89 3.88 15.49
N ILE A 14 11.26 4.08 14.34
CA ILE A 14 9.82 4.30 14.23
C ILE A 14 9.06 3.07 14.75
N SER A 15 9.42 1.87 14.31
CA SER A 15 8.80 0.63 14.80
C SER A 15 8.93 0.47 16.31
N ALA A 16 10.11 0.78 16.88
CA ALA A 16 10.35 0.72 18.33
C ALA A 16 9.46 1.70 19.11
N ILE A 17 9.23 2.90 18.56
CA ILE A 17 8.30 3.88 19.16
C ILE A 17 6.88 3.29 19.23
N PHE A 18 6.36 2.73 18.15
CA PHE A 18 5.04 2.12 18.13
C PHE A 18 4.93 0.95 19.13
N ILE A 19 5.93 0.09 19.19
CA ILE A 19 5.98 -1.04 20.16
C ILE A 19 6.07 -0.50 21.59
N TYR A 20 6.88 0.51 21.85
CA TYR A 20 7.02 1.12 23.17
C TYR A 20 5.67 1.63 23.73
N TYR A 21 4.85 2.26 22.88
CA TYR A 21 3.51 2.70 23.30
C TYR A 21 2.50 1.55 23.44
N LEU A 22 2.73 0.43 22.75
CA LEU A 22 1.84 -0.73 22.78
C LEU A 22 2.05 -1.60 24.03
N LEU A 23 3.31 -1.91 24.37
CA LEU A 23 3.66 -2.91 25.38
C LEU A 23 3.11 -2.64 26.80
N PRO A 24 3.12 -1.40 27.36
CA PRO A 24 2.71 -1.15 28.73
C PRO A 24 1.24 -1.47 29.04
N GLY A 25 0.41 -1.63 28.01
CA GLY A 25 -1.02 -1.92 28.17
C GLY A 25 -1.41 -3.37 27.94
N LEU A 26 -0.44 -4.28 27.69
CA LEU A 26 -0.71 -5.67 27.35
C LEU A 26 -0.38 -6.63 28.49
N LYS A 27 -1.28 -7.57 28.72
CA LYS A 27 -1.08 -8.72 29.60
C LYS A 27 -0.78 -9.94 28.74
N LEU A 28 0.47 -10.32 28.66
CA LEU A 28 0.94 -11.39 27.75
C LEU A 28 0.25 -12.73 27.99
N ASP A 29 -0.14 -13.04 29.24
CA ASP A 29 -0.88 -14.26 29.58
C ASP A 29 -2.28 -14.25 28.96
N GLU A 30 -2.99 -13.11 29.00
CA GLU A 30 -4.31 -12.95 28.37
C GLU A 30 -4.21 -13.01 26.85
N VAL A 31 -3.19 -12.38 26.25
CA VAL A 31 -2.89 -12.51 24.81
C VAL A 31 -2.62 -13.96 24.44
N GLY A 32 -1.78 -14.67 25.22
CA GLY A 32 -1.48 -16.08 25.03
C GLY A 32 -2.73 -16.97 25.13
N GLY A 33 -3.60 -16.70 26.10
CA GLY A 33 -4.89 -17.39 26.26
C GLY A 33 -5.82 -17.17 25.07
N ALA A 34 -5.93 -15.94 24.56
CA ALA A 34 -6.72 -15.61 23.39
C ALA A 34 -6.18 -16.31 22.11
N LEU A 35 -4.85 -16.35 21.95
CA LEU A 35 -4.22 -17.09 20.86
C LEU A 35 -4.47 -18.60 20.96
N ALA A 36 -4.37 -19.19 22.16
CA ALA A 36 -4.60 -20.62 22.35
C ALA A 36 -6.05 -21.05 22.10
N SER A 37 -7.01 -20.18 22.36
CA SER A 37 -8.44 -20.44 22.18
C SER A 37 -8.99 -20.09 20.79
N ALA A 38 -8.19 -19.48 19.91
CA ALA A 38 -8.63 -19.03 18.61
C ALA A 38 -8.97 -20.19 17.66
N ASN A 39 -10.06 -20.02 16.89
CA ASN A 39 -10.46 -20.98 15.87
C ASN A 39 -9.73 -20.70 14.54
N TYR A 40 -8.55 -21.25 14.38
CA TYR A 40 -7.67 -21.05 13.24
C TYR A 40 -8.23 -21.49 11.89
N TRP A 41 -9.32 -22.29 11.84
CA TRP A 41 -9.95 -22.67 10.58
C TRP A 41 -10.47 -21.46 9.80
N TRP A 42 -10.86 -20.40 10.47
CA TRP A 42 -11.30 -19.15 9.84
C TRP A 42 -10.20 -18.40 9.08
N ILE A 43 -8.94 -18.70 9.36
CA ILE A 43 -7.80 -18.09 8.65
C ILE A 43 -7.71 -18.62 7.22
N LEU A 44 -8.11 -19.89 6.96
CA LEU A 44 -8.03 -20.47 5.62
C LEU A 44 -8.85 -19.70 4.58
N PRO A 45 -10.17 -19.42 4.78
CA PRO A 45 -10.92 -18.57 3.86
C PRO A 45 -10.36 -17.16 3.79
N GLY A 46 -9.83 -16.61 4.89
CA GLY A 46 -9.15 -15.31 4.90
C GLY A 46 -7.93 -15.29 3.97
N ILE A 47 -7.07 -16.31 4.03
CA ILE A 47 -5.93 -16.48 3.11
C ILE A 47 -6.39 -16.68 1.67
N ALA A 48 -7.46 -17.47 1.44
CA ALA A 48 -8.01 -17.67 0.10
C ALA A 48 -8.48 -16.35 -0.53
N VAL A 49 -9.24 -15.53 0.21
CA VAL A 49 -9.68 -14.19 -0.23
C VAL A 49 -8.48 -13.29 -0.49
N TYR A 50 -7.44 -13.37 0.34
CA TYR A 50 -6.20 -12.60 0.13
C TYR A 50 -5.55 -12.91 -1.23
N PHE A 51 -5.45 -14.20 -1.60
CA PHE A 51 -4.89 -14.58 -2.91
C PHE A 51 -5.81 -14.20 -4.07
N VAL A 52 -7.13 -14.22 -3.88
CA VAL A 52 -8.07 -13.67 -4.88
C VAL A 52 -7.82 -12.16 -5.06
N GLY A 53 -7.65 -11.42 -3.97
CA GLY A 53 -7.27 -10.01 -3.98
C GLY A 53 -5.93 -9.76 -4.68
N LEU A 54 -4.93 -10.63 -4.46
CA LEU A 54 -3.63 -10.58 -5.15
C LEU A 54 -3.78 -10.84 -6.66
N GLY A 55 -4.67 -11.74 -7.05
CA GLY A 55 -5.07 -11.96 -8.44
C GLY A 55 -5.70 -10.72 -9.05
N ALA A 56 -6.62 -10.06 -8.32
CA ALA A 56 -7.24 -8.80 -8.76
C ALA A 56 -6.21 -7.66 -8.90
N ARG A 57 -5.24 -7.55 -7.99
CA ARG A 57 -4.10 -6.61 -8.11
C ARG A 57 -3.25 -6.91 -9.36
N THR A 58 -3.00 -8.18 -9.65
CA THR A 58 -2.26 -8.61 -10.84
C THR A 58 -3.03 -8.25 -12.11
N TRP A 59 -4.34 -8.48 -12.13
CA TRP A 59 -5.20 -8.13 -13.25
C TRP A 59 -5.27 -6.61 -13.46
N ARG A 60 -5.39 -5.81 -12.41
CA ARG A 60 -5.31 -4.35 -12.47
C ARG A 60 -3.98 -3.89 -13.09
N TRP A 61 -2.86 -4.48 -12.64
CA TRP A 61 -1.55 -4.12 -13.17
C TRP A 61 -1.36 -4.56 -14.64
N HIS A 62 -1.86 -5.75 -15.02
CA HIS A 62 -1.92 -6.18 -16.43
C HIS A 62 -2.64 -5.12 -17.30
N PHE A 63 -3.77 -4.65 -16.82
CA PHE A 63 -4.54 -3.62 -17.51
C PHE A 63 -3.76 -2.31 -17.66
N MET A 64 -3.07 -1.87 -16.61
CA MET A 64 -2.23 -0.68 -16.63
C MET A 64 -1.02 -0.80 -17.55
N LEU A 65 -0.47 -1.99 -17.72
CA LEU A 65 0.69 -2.26 -18.58
C LEU A 65 0.34 -2.45 -20.04
N ARG A 66 -0.93 -2.72 -20.40
CA ARG A 66 -1.33 -3.13 -21.76
C ARG A 66 -0.98 -2.12 -22.87
N HIS A 67 -0.87 -0.83 -22.51
CA HIS A 67 -0.46 0.22 -23.45
C HIS A 67 1.04 0.13 -23.81
N LEU A 68 1.86 -0.47 -22.93
CA LEU A 68 3.28 -0.73 -23.18
C LEU A 68 3.46 -2.10 -23.85
N LYS A 69 2.86 -3.13 -23.23
CA LYS A 69 2.90 -4.51 -23.69
C LYS A 69 1.82 -5.34 -23.00
N SER A 70 1.09 -6.16 -23.76
CA SER A 70 0.15 -7.11 -23.17
C SER A 70 0.90 -8.32 -22.59
N VAL A 71 1.08 -8.35 -21.28
CA VAL A 71 1.73 -9.45 -20.55
C VAL A 71 0.67 -10.33 -19.92
N PRO A 72 0.62 -11.65 -20.17
CA PRO A 72 -0.41 -12.53 -19.63
C PRO A 72 -0.32 -12.63 -18.10
N LEU A 73 -1.48 -12.75 -17.43
CA LEU A 73 -1.59 -12.79 -15.96
C LEU A 73 -0.69 -13.84 -15.32
N ARG A 74 -0.57 -15.03 -15.93
CA ARG A 74 0.30 -16.11 -15.46
C ARG A 74 1.78 -15.74 -15.37
N ARG A 75 2.23 -14.73 -16.13
CA ARG A 75 3.60 -14.21 -16.08
C ARG A 75 3.73 -13.04 -15.13
N LEU A 76 2.66 -12.24 -14.96
CA LEU A 76 2.65 -11.10 -14.05
C LEU A 76 2.47 -11.51 -12.59
N PHE A 77 1.66 -12.52 -12.30
CA PHE A 77 1.39 -12.96 -10.93
C PHE A 77 2.67 -13.30 -10.14
N PRO A 78 3.63 -14.09 -10.67
CA PRO A 78 4.92 -14.27 -10.02
C PRO A 78 5.67 -12.96 -9.73
N VAL A 79 5.65 -12.02 -10.67
CA VAL A 79 6.33 -10.72 -10.52
C VAL A 79 5.69 -9.89 -9.40
N VAL A 80 4.36 -9.91 -9.29
CA VAL A 80 3.64 -9.26 -8.19
C VAL A 80 3.99 -9.92 -6.85
N CYS A 81 3.99 -11.25 -6.77
CA CYS A 81 4.39 -11.98 -5.55
C CYS A 81 5.82 -11.66 -5.12
N ILE A 82 6.76 -11.57 -6.06
CA ILE A 82 8.15 -11.14 -5.79
C ILE A 82 8.18 -9.72 -5.24
N GLY A 83 7.34 -8.82 -5.76
CA GLY A 83 7.19 -7.48 -5.23
C GLY A 83 6.74 -7.47 -3.77
N TYR A 84 5.72 -8.28 -3.41
CA TYR A 84 5.26 -8.42 -2.03
C TYR A 84 6.33 -9.02 -1.10
N PHE A 85 7.02 -10.06 -1.55
CA PHE A 85 8.17 -10.61 -0.84
C PHE A 85 9.22 -9.53 -0.56
N GLY A 86 9.57 -8.74 -1.58
CA GLY A 86 10.52 -7.65 -1.44
C GLY A 86 10.08 -6.58 -0.45
N ASN A 87 8.78 -6.22 -0.43
CA ASN A 87 8.24 -5.26 0.54
C ASN A 87 8.23 -5.79 1.98
N ASN A 88 8.04 -7.10 2.14
CA ASN A 88 7.97 -7.74 3.45
C ASN A 88 9.34 -8.01 4.10
N VAL A 89 10.37 -8.21 3.27
CA VAL A 89 11.71 -8.60 3.74
C VAL A 89 12.71 -7.45 3.65
N TYR A 90 12.50 -6.52 2.71
CA TYR A 90 13.39 -5.39 2.51
C TYR A 90 12.74 -4.06 2.96
N PRO A 91 13.48 -3.16 3.61
CA PRO A 91 12.93 -1.88 4.06
C PRO A 91 12.55 -0.97 2.88
N PHE A 92 11.70 0.03 3.16
CA PHE A 92 11.33 1.09 2.20
C PHE A 92 10.61 0.61 0.94
N ARG A 93 9.76 -0.41 1.06
CA ARG A 93 8.97 -0.93 -0.07
C ARG A 93 9.81 -1.22 -1.32
N ALA A 94 11.03 -1.73 -1.12
CA ALA A 94 11.94 -2.06 -2.22
C ALA A 94 11.35 -3.07 -3.22
N GLY A 95 10.32 -3.81 -2.83
CA GLY A 95 9.61 -4.73 -3.70
C GLY A 95 8.90 -4.05 -4.88
N GLU A 96 8.55 -2.76 -4.78
CA GLU A 96 7.99 -2.01 -5.92
C GLU A 96 9.06 -1.79 -7.00
N VAL A 97 10.29 -1.56 -6.58
CA VAL A 97 11.44 -1.40 -7.47
C VAL A 97 11.84 -2.75 -8.07
N ILE A 98 11.91 -3.82 -7.22
CA ILE A 98 12.31 -5.16 -7.70
C ILE A 98 11.29 -5.74 -8.68
N ARG A 99 9.98 -5.56 -8.48
CA ARG A 99 8.98 -6.04 -9.45
C ARG A 99 9.13 -5.38 -10.82
N SER A 100 9.47 -4.08 -10.86
CA SER A 100 9.72 -3.34 -12.10
C SER A 100 11.00 -3.79 -12.78
N TYR A 101 12.06 -4.10 -12.01
CA TYR A 101 13.30 -4.68 -12.51
C TYR A 101 13.08 -6.08 -13.11
N VAL A 102 12.34 -6.94 -12.39
CA VAL A 102 12.02 -8.29 -12.88
C VAL A 102 11.18 -8.23 -14.15
N LEU A 103 10.22 -7.31 -14.23
CA LEU A 103 9.41 -7.10 -15.43
C LEU A 103 10.26 -6.65 -16.62
N LYS A 104 11.23 -5.73 -16.42
CA LYS A 104 12.20 -5.34 -17.43
C LYS A 104 13.02 -6.54 -17.91
N ARG A 105 13.55 -7.33 -16.99
CA ARG A 105 14.38 -8.50 -17.31
C ARG A 105 13.62 -9.58 -18.09
N LYS A 106 12.34 -9.81 -17.75
CA LYS A 106 11.52 -10.89 -18.36
C LYS A 106 10.77 -10.48 -19.61
N GLU A 107 10.26 -9.27 -19.63
CA GLU A 107 9.31 -8.83 -20.66
C GLU A 107 9.85 -7.67 -21.53
N GLY A 108 11.03 -7.12 -21.18
CA GLY A 108 11.65 -6.01 -21.90
C GLY A 108 10.96 -4.66 -21.68
N ILE A 109 10.02 -4.55 -20.74
CA ILE A 109 9.32 -3.30 -20.44
C ILE A 109 10.28 -2.36 -19.70
N PRO A 110 10.46 -1.09 -20.13
CA PRO A 110 11.33 -0.16 -19.45
C PRO A 110 10.96 0.02 -17.99
N MET A 111 11.98 0.03 -17.12
CA MET A 111 11.76 0.11 -15.67
C MET A 111 11.05 1.41 -15.26
N ALA A 112 11.41 2.55 -15.87
CA ALA A 112 10.78 3.83 -15.61
C ALA A 112 9.27 3.80 -15.91
N SER A 113 8.86 3.24 -17.05
CA SER A 113 7.46 3.13 -17.46
C SER A 113 6.67 2.23 -16.52
N SER A 114 7.23 1.10 -16.08
CA SER A 114 6.55 0.24 -15.11
C SER A 114 6.49 0.86 -13.70
N LEU A 115 7.52 1.58 -13.26
CA LEU A 115 7.50 2.34 -12.00
C LEU A 115 6.42 3.43 -12.00
N THR A 116 6.20 4.09 -13.14
CA THR A 116 5.10 5.07 -13.27
C THR A 116 3.74 4.41 -13.01
N THR A 117 3.49 3.22 -13.57
CA THR A 117 2.24 2.50 -13.27
C THR A 117 2.11 2.12 -11.80
N VAL A 118 3.23 1.81 -11.13
CA VAL A 118 3.26 1.54 -9.67
C VAL A 118 2.89 2.80 -8.87
N ILE A 119 3.40 3.95 -9.27
CA ILE A 119 3.06 5.24 -8.61
C ILE A 119 1.56 5.52 -8.74
N ILE A 120 0.99 5.34 -9.93
CA ILE A 120 -0.45 5.51 -10.16
C ILE A 120 -1.24 4.54 -9.28
N GLU A 121 -0.84 3.26 -9.22
CA GLU A 121 -1.43 2.26 -8.34
C GLU A 121 -1.45 2.75 -6.88
N ARG A 122 -0.33 3.31 -6.37
CA ARG A 122 -0.25 3.84 -4.99
C ARG A 122 -1.16 5.05 -4.76
N ILE A 123 -1.30 5.92 -5.74
CA ILE A 123 -2.22 7.08 -5.66
C ILE A 123 -3.67 6.59 -5.51
N PHE A 124 -4.12 5.68 -6.39
CA PHE A 124 -5.46 5.14 -6.30
C PHE A 124 -5.71 4.32 -5.03
N ASP A 125 -4.73 3.54 -4.59
CA ASP A 125 -4.78 2.82 -3.32
C ASP A 125 -4.92 3.79 -2.14
N GLY A 126 -4.12 4.86 -2.10
CA GLY A 126 -4.20 5.91 -1.07
C GLY A 126 -5.56 6.61 -1.05
N LEU A 127 -6.11 6.94 -2.22
CA LEU A 127 -7.44 7.55 -2.33
C LEU A 127 -8.53 6.61 -1.81
N VAL A 128 -8.47 5.31 -2.12
CA VAL A 128 -9.43 4.33 -1.61
C VAL A 128 -9.29 4.15 -0.10
N MET A 129 -8.05 4.15 0.45
CA MET A 129 -7.85 4.11 1.90
C MET A 129 -8.48 5.32 2.60
N LEU A 130 -8.23 6.51 2.07
CA LEU A 130 -8.85 7.72 2.58
C LEU A 130 -10.38 7.65 2.47
N LEU A 131 -10.90 7.19 1.34
CA LEU A 131 -12.33 6.98 1.14
C LEU A 131 -12.91 6.04 2.21
N PHE A 132 -12.25 4.92 2.52
CA PHE A 132 -12.67 3.96 3.55
C PHE A 132 -12.68 4.60 4.93
N VAL A 133 -11.62 5.31 5.30
CA VAL A 133 -11.54 6.03 6.56
C VAL A 133 -12.69 7.03 6.67
N PHE A 134 -12.92 7.85 5.65
CA PHE A 134 -13.93 8.89 5.71
C PHE A 134 -15.36 8.38 5.62
N LEU A 135 -15.61 7.26 4.93
CA LEU A 135 -16.93 6.62 4.94
C LEU A 135 -17.25 5.98 6.30
N ALA A 136 -16.24 5.44 7.00
CA ALA A 136 -16.43 4.78 8.28
C ALA A 136 -16.43 5.75 9.48
N LEU A 137 -15.70 6.86 9.39
CA LEU A 137 -15.57 7.84 10.49
C LEU A 137 -16.90 8.35 11.07
N PRO A 138 -17.95 8.66 10.29
CA PRO A 138 -19.24 9.09 10.86
C PRO A 138 -19.91 8.06 11.75
N PHE A 139 -19.56 6.79 11.60
CA PHE A 139 -20.07 5.65 12.37
C PHE A 139 -19.10 5.20 13.46
N ALA A 140 -17.92 5.84 13.56
CA ALA A 140 -16.94 5.53 14.59
C ALA A 140 -17.41 6.03 15.97
N PRO A 141 -16.96 5.41 17.07
CA PRO A 141 -17.29 5.80 18.43
C PRO A 141 -16.52 7.06 18.85
N ILE A 142 -16.86 8.19 18.22
CA ILE A 142 -16.28 9.50 18.51
C ILE A 142 -17.24 10.35 19.36
N PRO A 143 -16.73 11.23 20.24
CA PRO A 143 -17.56 12.15 21.01
C PRO A 143 -18.50 12.97 20.11
N ALA A 144 -19.74 13.17 20.55
CA ALA A 144 -20.78 13.85 19.78
C ALA A 144 -20.36 15.26 19.32
N ALA A 145 -19.56 15.96 20.13
CA ALA A 145 -19.04 17.30 19.81
C ALA A 145 -18.20 17.34 18.52
N TYR A 146 -17.55 16.25 18.15
CA TYR A 146 -16.70 16.18 16.95
C TYR A 146 -17.40 15.55 15.74
N ARG A 147 -18.58 14.94 15.92
CA ARG A 147 -19.30 14.21 14.86
C ARG A 147 -19.61 15.09 13.66
N GLN A 148 -20.10 16.32 13.88
CA GLN A 148 -20.37 17.25 12.79
C GLN A 148 -19.12 17.60 11.98
N PHE A 149 -18.01 17.88 12.68
CA PHE A 149 -16.73 18.16 12.03
C PHE A 149 -16.26 16.98 11.18
N VAL A 150 -16.36 15.76 11.70
CA VAL A 150 -16.00 14.52 10.98
C VAL A 150 -16.88 14.31 9.76
N VAL A 151 -18.19 14.53 9.86
CA VAL A 151 -19.12 14.42 8.70
C VAL A 151 -18.75 15.43 7.63
N ILE A 152 -18.52 16.69 7.99
CA ILE A 152 -18.11 17.74 7.04
C ILE A 152 -16.81 17.36 6.35
N LEU A 153 -15.80 16.93 7.12
CA LEU A 153 -14.51 16.52 6.58
C LEU A 153 -14.64 15.31 5.65
N THR A 154 -15.47 14.34 6.02
CA THR A 154 -15.79 13.17 5.18
C THR A 154 -16.40 13.60 3.84
N VAL A 155 -17.41 14.45 3.87
CA VAL A 155 -18.07 14.95 2.65
C VAL A 155 -17.07 15.71 1.78
N LEU A 156 -16.28 16.60 2.36
CA LEU A 156 -15.27 17.36 1.62
C LEU A 156 -14.24 16.43 0.95
N LEU A 157 -13.82 15.38 1.63
CA LEU A 157 -12.82 14.47 1.08
C LEU A 157 -13.38 13.53 0.02
N VAL A 158 -14.61 13.06 0.20
CA VAL A 158 -15.33 12.30 -0.85
C VAL A 158 -15.49 13.15 -2.10
N LEU A 159 -15.89 14.42 -1.94
CA LEU A 159 -15.98 15.37 -3.05
C LEU A 159 -14.61 15.64 -3.69
N ALA A 160 -13.57 15.85 -2.88
CA ALA A 160 -12.19 16.03 -3.37
C ALA A 160 -11.71 14.81 -4.15
N THR A 161 -12.01 13.61 -3.67
CA THR A 161 -11.69 12.34 -4.36
C THR A 161 -12.42 12.24 -5.69
N ALA A 162 -13.73 12.56 -5.71
CA ALA A 162 -14.52 12.56 -6.94
C ALA A 162 -14.01 13.60 -7.96
N VAL A 163 -13.67 14.80 -7.49
CA VAL A 163 -13.07 15.86 -8.33
C VAL A 163 -11.71 15.42 -8.86
N PHE A 164 -10.88 14.79 -8.02
CA PHE A 164 -9.57 14.26 -8.45
C PHE A 164 -9.72 13.20 -9.55
N ILE A 165 -10.64 12.25 -9.38
CA ILE A 165 -10.91 11.20 -10.39
C ILE A 165 -11.41 11.84 -11.68
N TRP A 166 -12.33 12.81 -11.58
CA TRP A 166 -12.82 13.53 -12.74
C TRP A 166 -11.73 14.32 -13.47
N MET A 167 -10.82 14.97 -12.72
CA MET A 167 -9.68 15.68 -13.29
C MET A 167 -8.66 14.72 -13.90
N ALA A 168 -8.36 13.58 -13.24
CA ALA A 168 -7.47 12.55 -13.76
C ALA A 168 -7.99 11.95 -15.07
N SER A 169 -9.32 11.92 -15.25
CA SER A 169 -9.93 11.52 -16.52
C SER A 169 -9.84 12.59 -17.64
N GLN A 170 -9.34 13.81 -17.31
CA GLN A 170 -9.23 14.93 -18.26
C GLN A 170 -7.84 15.59 -18.22
N PRO A 171 -6.80 14.90 -18.72
CA PRO A 171 -5.40 15.32 -18.57
C PRO A 171 -5.12 16.71 -19.13
N ALA A 172 -5.74 17.10 -20.25
CA ALA A 172 -5.56 18.43 -20.84
C ALA A 172 -6.09 19.58 -19.95
N ARG A 173 -7.15 19.35 -19.19
CA ARG A 173 -7.67 20.34 -18.21
C ARG A 173 -6.76 20.41 -16.99
N MET A 174 -6.26 19.27 -16.53
CA MET A 174 -5.34 19.20 -15.40
C MET A 174 -4.04 19.95 -15.70
N ALA A 175 -3.47 19.77 -16.89
CA ALA A 175 -2.27 20.50 -17.32
C ALA A 175 -2.49 22.02 -17.35
N ARG A 176 -3.64 22.48 -17.83
CA ARG A 176 -3.99 23.93 -17.83
C ARG A 176 -4.15 24.49 -16.41
N LEU A 177 -4.80 23.74 -15.55
CA LEU A 177 -5.02 24.14 -14.15
C LEU A 177 -3.68 24.20 -13.40
N TYR A 178 -2.85 23.17 -13.54
CA TYR A 178 -1.51 23.16 -12.97
C TYR A 178 -0.68 24.35 -13.45
N GLY A 179 -0.65 24.61 -14.77
CA GLY A 179 0.09 25.74 -15.34
C GLY A 179 -0.34 27.09 -14.75
N TRP A 180 -1.64 27.27 -14.55
CA TRP A 180 -2.19 28.48 -13.93
C TRP A 180 -1.75 28.61 -12.45
N PHE A 181 -1.82 27.51 -11.67
CA PHE A 181 -1.37 27.48 -10.26
C PHE A 181 0.15 27.68 -10.15
N ALA A 182 0.93 26.93 -10.94
CA ALA A 182 2.39 26.99 -10.90
C ALA A 182 2.91 28.38 -11.24
N ALA A 183 2.27 29.06 -12.22
CA ALA A 183 2.65 30.41 -12.60
C ALA A 183 2.40 31.46 -11.50
N ARG A 184 1.39 31.25 -10.65
CA ARG A 184 0.99 32.23 -9.62
C ARG A 184 1.53 31.96 -8.24
N LEU A 185 1.75 30.71 -7.86
CA LEU A 185 2.03 30.31 -6.48
C LEU A 185 3.42 29.74 -6.27
N LEU A 186 4.12 29.26 -7.33
CA LEU A 186 5.42 28.62 -7.17
C LEU A 186 6.56 29.58 -7.50
N PRO A 187 7.50 29.82 -6.54
CA PRO A 187 8.75 30.50 -6.83
C PRO A 187 9.57 29.76 -7.90
N GLY A 188 10.31 30.48 -8.73
CA GLY A 188 11.06 29.92 -9.87
C GLY A 188 11.99 28.77 -9.50
N SER A 189 12.60 28.79 -8.32
CA SER A 189 13.50 27.74 -7.81
C SER A 189 12.79 26.40 -7.53
N ILE A 190 11.50 26.44 -7.16
CA ILE A 190 10.69 25.24 -6.84
C ILE A 190 9.91 24.80 -8.09
N ARG A 191 9.56 25.74 -8.95
CA ARG A 191 8.73 25.51 -10.13
C ARG A 191 9.31 24.46 -11.07
N THR A 192 10.61 24.52 -11.38
CA THR A 192 11.28 23.55 -12.27
C THR A 192 11.13 22.12 -11.76
N ARG A 193 11.33 21.89 -10.44
CA ARG A 193 11.13 20.57 -9.84
C ARG A 193 9.66 20.14 -9.83
N ALA A 194 8.76 21.07 -9.56
CA ALA A 194 7.34 20.81 -9.57
C ALA A 194 6.84 20.47 -10.98
N ASP A 195 7.33 21.16 -12.01
CA ASP A 195 7.04 20.91 -13.42
C ASP A 195 7.52 19.52 -13.83
N GLU A 196 8.74 19.11 -13.45
CA GLU A 196 9.25 17.74 -13.72
C GLU A 196 8.39 16.67 -13.06
N ILE A 197 8.03 16.84 -11.77
CA ILE A 197 7.18 15.90 -11.04
C ILE A 197 5.80 15.83 -11.70
N PHE A 198 5.23 16.98 -12.05
CA PHE A 198 3.94 17.06 -12.71
C PHE A 198 3.95 16.41 -14.10
N GLN A 199 4.98 16.64 -14.90
CA GLN A 199 5.11 16.00 -16.22
C GLN A 199 5.20 14.48 -16.10
N ARG A 200 6.02 13.95 -15.19
CA ARG A 200 6.09 12.50 -14.92
C ARG A 200 4.75 11.92 -14.45
N PHE A 201 4.04 12.66 -13.61
CA PHE A 201 2.69 12.30 -13.19
C PHE A 201 1.72 12.29 -14.37
N MET A 202 1.80 13.29 -15.24
CA MET A 202 0.96 13.40 -16.43
C MET A 202 1.28 12.32 -17.48
N GLU A 203 2.56 11.96 -17.68
CA GLU A 203 2.96 10.82 -18.51
C GLU A 203 2.35 9.53 -18.00
N GLY A 204 2.35 9.35 -16.66
CA GLY A 204 1.67 8.23 -16.02
C GLY A 204 0.16 8.22 -16.28
N ILE A 205 -0.51 9.37 -16.15
CA ILE A 205 -1.95 9.51 -16.42
C ILE A 205 -2.26 9.36 -17.91
N GLN A 206 -1.41 9.82 -18.82
CA GLN A 206 -1.58 9.64 -20.27
C GLN A 206 -1.50 8.16 -20.67
N SER A 207 -0.86 7.32 -19.83
CA SER A 207 -0.95 5.87 -20.00
C SER A 207 -2.36 5.32 -19.74
N LEU A 208 -3.21 6.12 -19.09
CA LEU A 208 -4.63 5.88 -18.88
C LEU A 208 -5.41 6.63 -19.97
N SER A 209 -5.49 6.03 -21.15
CA SER A 209 -5.91 6.69 -22.39
C SER A 209 -7.38 7.10 -22.44
N SER A 210 -8.20 6.80 -21.41
CA SER A 210 -9.62 7.14 -21.40
C SER A 210 -10.21 7.28 -19.98
N PRO A 211 -11.31 8.02 -19.80
CA PRO A 211 -12.07 8.05 -18.55
C PRO A 211 -12.52 6.67 -18.06
N ARG A 212 -12.74 5.74 -18.99
CA ARG A 212 -13.09 4.35 -18.70
C ARG A 212 -11.93 3.63 -17.99
N ASP A 213 -10.70 3.88 -18.41
CA ASP A 213 -9.51 3.27 -17.82
C ASP A 213 -9.28 3.76 -16.38
N VAL A 214 -9.44 5.07 -16.16
CA VAL A 214 -9.37 5.67 -14.83
C VAL A 214 -10.46 5.10 -13.91
N GLY A 215 -11.70 5.04 -14.40
CA GLY A 215 -12.84 4.46 -13.66
C GLY A 215 -12.60 2.99 -13.33
N MET A 216 -12.07 2.20 -14.27
CA MET A 216 -11.77 0.78 -14.07
C MET A 216 -10.68 0.58 -12.99
N ILE A 217 -9.61 1.38 -13.00
CA ILE A 217 -8.57 1.30 -11.96
C ILE A 217 -9.13 1.68 -10.61
N PHE A 218 -9.96 2.71 -10.52
CA PHE A 218 -10.60 3.08 -9.27
C PHE A 218 -11.51 1.96 -8.73
N VAL A 219 -12.43 1.45 -9.55
CA VAL A 219 -13.34 0.37 -9.16
C VAL A 219 -12.59 -0.90 -8.76
N THR A 220 -11.55 -1.27 -9.49
CA THR A 220 -10.72 -2.43 -9.12
C THR A 220 -9.92 -2.18 -7.85
N SER A 221 -9.46 -0.94 -7.59
CA SER A 221 -8.82 -0.58 -6.32
C SER A 221 -9.81 -0.72 -5.16
N VAL A 222 -11.05 -0.22 -5.31
CA VAL A 222 -12.11 -0.41 -4.30
C VAL A 222 -12.37 -1.90 -4.06
N ALA A 223 -12.52 -2.72 -5.11
CA ALA A 223 -12.72 -4.15 -4.98
C ALA A 223 -11.57 -4.85 -4.26
N VAL A 224 -10.33 -4.53 -4.60
CA VAL A 224 -9.12 -5.06 -3.95
C VAL A 224 -9.13 -4.75 -2.45
N TRP A 225 -9.43 -3.52 -2.06
CA TRP A 225 -9.41 -3.10 -0.66
C TRP A 225 -10.63 -3.58 0.14
N LEU A 226 -11.77 -3.80 -0.53
CA LEU A 226 -12.90 -4.52 0.08
C LEU A 226 -12.53 -5.99 0.35
N MET A 227 -11.88 -6.68 -0.58
CA MET A 227 -11.38 -8.05 -0.35
C MET A 227 -10.37 -8.09 0.81
N GLU A 228 -9.54 -7.06 0.95
CA GLU A 228 -8.64 -6.89 2.08
C GLU A 228 -9.43 -6.81 3.40
N THR A 229 -10.53 -6.03 3.44
CA THR A 229 -11.41 -5.93 4.62
C THR A 229 -12.18 -7.24 4.88
N VAL A 230 -12.63 -7.94 3.84
CA VAL A 230 -13.26 -9.27 3.98
C VAL A 230 -12.32 -10.28 4.62
N LYS A 231 -11.02 -10.23 4.33
CA LYS A 231 -10.04 -11.05 5.01
C LYS A 231 -9.94 -10.70 6.51
N TYR A 232 -9.96 -9.42 6.89
CA TYR A 232 -10.01 -8.98 8.29
C TYR A 232 -11.24 -9.56 8.98
N TRP A 233 -12.38 -9.54 8.29
CA TRP A 233 -13.64 -10.11 8.76
C TRP A 233 -13.55 -11.62 9.00
N PHE A 234 -12.95 -12.39 8.10
CA PHE A 234 -12.73 -13.83 8.31
C PHE A 234 -11.83 -14.10 9.51
N VAL A 235 -10.72 -13.37 9.65
CA VAL A 235 -9.82 -13.54 10.79
C VAL A 235 -10.50 -13.15 12.10
N MET A 236 -11.41 -12.16 12.10
CA MET A 236 -12.19 -11.77 13.28
C MET A 236 -12.99 -12.95 13.83
N HIS A 237 -13.60 -13.77 12.98
CA HIS A 237 -14.36 -14.94 13.39
C HIS A 237 -13.53 -16.04 14.05
N ALA A 238 -12.20 -15.95 14.01
CA ALA A 238 -11.33 -16.82 14.81
C ALA A 238 -11.34 -16.47 16.31
N PHE A 239 -11.84 -15.31 16.69
CA PHE A 239 -11.78 -14.75 18.03
C PHE A 239 -13.19 -14.47 18.60
N PRO A 240 -13.37 -14.46 19.96
CA PRO A 240 -14.66 -14.25 20.59
C PRO A 240 -15.04 -12.76 20.71
N PHE A 241 -15.01 -12.02 19.60
CA PHE A 241 -15.54 -10.66 19.51
C PHE A 241 -16.15 -10.41 18.14
N ASP A 242 -17.00 -9.39 18.07
CA ASP A 242 -17.62 -8.96 16.82
C ASP A 242 -17.63 -7.43 16.74
N VAL A 243 -17.24 -6.90 15.60
CA VAL A 243 -17.35 -5.49 15.27
C VAL A 243 -17.90 -5.34 13.84
N SER A 244 -18.53 -4.21 13.58
CA SER A 244 -19.12 -3.98 12.26
C SER A 244 -18.08 -4.03 11.12
N PHE A 245 -18.51 -4.40 9.93
CA PHE A 245 -17.65 -4.38 8.75
C PHE A 245 -17.06 -2.99 8.48
N LEU A 246 -17.79 -1.91 8.83
CA LEU A 246 -17.29 -0.53 8.74
C LEU A 246 -16.14 -0.27 9.73
N ALA A 247 -16.17 -0.88 10.92
CA ALA A 247 -15.04 -0.79 11.87
C ALA A 247 -13.79 -1.47 11.31
N LEU A 248 -13.94 -2.64 10.69
CA LEU A 248 -12.82 -3.33 10.03
C LEU A 248 -12.33 -2.56 8.79
N MET A 249 -13.22 -1.91 8.05
CA MET A 249 -12.87 -1.05 6.93
C MET A 249 -12.09 0.19 7.40
N LEU A 250 -12.47 0.79 8.53
CA LEU A 250 -11.73 1.87 9.17
C LEU A 250 -10.34 1.39 9.62
N MET A 251 -10.29 0.25 10.32
CA MET A 251 -9.04 -0.37 10.74
C MET A 251 -8.11 -0.61 9.55
N ASN A 252 -8.63 -1.22 8.47
CA ASN A 252 -7.87 -1.46 7.23
C ASN A 252 -7.31 -0.15 6.65
N GLY A 253 -8.12 0.90 6.57
CA GLY A 253 -7.69 2.21 6.09
C GLY A 253 -6.59 2.82 6.97
N ILE A 254 -6.79 2.89 8.28
CA ILE A 254 -5.84 3.48 9.24
C ILE A 254 -4.51 2.71 9.24
N VAL A 255 -4.57 1.38 9.33
CA VAL A 255 -3.37 0.52 9.33
C VAL A 255 -2.56 0.71 8.05
N ASN A 256 -3.21 0.69 6.89
CA ASN A 256 -2.49 0.81 5.62
C ASN A 256 -1.94 2.23 5.39
N LEU A 257 -2.59 3.27 5.88
CA LEU A 257 -2.03 4.62 5.90
C LEU A 257 -0.81 4.69 6.83
N ALA A 258 -0.88 4.10 8.02
CA ALA A 258 0.26 4.06 8.96
C ALA A 258 1.46 3.28 8.39
N THR A 259 1.23 2.18 7.67
CA THR A 259 2.31 1.42 7.02
C THR A 259 2.95 2.14 5.83
N THR A 260 2.46 3.33 5.43
CA THR A 260 3.18 4.21 4.48
C THR A 260 4.40 4.86 5.13
N LEU A 261 4.43 4.97 6.45
CA LEU A 261 5.59 5.45 7.19
C LEU A 261 6.76 4.49 7.04
N PRO A 262 8.00 5.00 7.00
CA PRO A 262 9.17 4.15 7.07
C PRO A 262 9.14 3.31 8.35
N SER A 263 9.27 2.00 8.21
CA SER A 263 9.18 1.05 9.33
C SER A 263 10.18 -0.09 9.19
N ALA A 264 10.29 -0.93 10.21
CA ALA A 264 11.02 -2.18 10.14
C ALA A 264 10.45 -3.09 9.03
N PRO A 265 11.24 -4.03 8.50
CA PRO A 265 10.74 -5.06 7.61
C PRO A 265 9.51 -5.77 8.21
N GLY A 266 8.52 -6.05 7.37
CA GLY A 266 7.27 -6.67 7.82
C GLY A 266 6.30 -5.71 8.51
N TYR A 267 6.58 -4.40 8.57
CA TYR A 267 5.69 -3.37 9.14
C TYR A 267 5.37 -3.54 10.63
N VAL A 268 6.20 -4.26 11.39
CA VAL A 268 6.02 -4.52 12.83
C VAL A 268 5.88 -3.19 13.58
N GLY A 269 4.89 -3.09 14.43
CA GLY A 269 4.51 -1.90 15.18
C GLY A 269 3.63 -0.94 14.38
N THR A 270 4.03 -0.54 13.19
CA THR A 270 3.23 0.39 12.34
C THR A 270 1.96 -0.24 11.77
N PHE A 271 1.91 -1.56 11.68
CA PHE A 271 0.70 -2.31 11.40
C PHE A 271 -0.09 -2.58 12.69
N ASP A 272 0.60 -3.03 13.73
CA ASP A 272 -0.02 -3.63 14.91
C ASP A 272 -0.68 -2.58 15.79
N THR A 273 0.04 -1.51 16.15
CA THR A 273 -0.47 -0.50 17.08
C THR A 273 -1.74 0.20 16.58
N PRO A 274 -1.81 0.73 15.34
CA PRO A 274 -3.03 1.34 14.84
C PRO A 274 -4.20 0.35 14.72
N GLY A 275 -3.91 -0.91 14.42
CA GLY A 275 -4.91 -1.97 14.38
C GLY A 275 -5.55 -2.22 15.74
N ILE A 276 -4.72 -2.39 16.77
CA ILE A 276 -5.14 -2.61 18.14
C ILE A 276 -5.93 -1.39 18.66
N GLU A 277 -5.40 -0.17 18.50
CA GLU A 277 -6.06 1.04 18.99
C GLU A 277 -7.42 1.28 18.30
N THR A 278 -7.55 0.94 17.03
CA THR A 278 -8.84 1.02 16.35
C THR A 278 -9.84 0.08 16.97
N LEU A 279 -9.50 -1.18 17.23
CA LEU A 279 -10.40 -2.16 17.85
C LEU A 279 -10.75 -1.79 19.29
N VAL A 280 -9.78 -1.31 20.05
CA VAL A 280 -10.01 -0.80 21.43
C VAL A 280 -11.00 0.35 21.43
N ALA A 281 -10.93 1.27 20.47
CA ALA A 281 -11.92 2.33 20.32
C ALA A 281 -13.34 1.81 20.07
N TYR A 282 -13.48 0.63 19.45
CA TYR A 282 -14.76 -0.06 19.28
C TYR A 282 -15.15 -0.98 20.45
N GLY A 283 -14.44 -0.90 21.59
CA GLY A 283 -14.78 -1.62 22.81
C GLY A 283 -14.20 -3.04 22.92
N VAL A 284 -13.34 -3.45 22.01
CA VAL A 284 -12.64 -4.74 22.11
C VAL A 284 -11.55 -4.64 23.17
N GLY A 285 -11.45 -5.62 24.05
CA GLY A 285 -10.39 -5.67 25.06
C GLY A 285 -9.00 -5.63 24.42
N ARG A 286 -8.08 -4.86 25.01
CA ARG A 286 -6.74 -4.60 24.42
C ARG A 286 -5.96 -5.88 24.10
N ASP A 287 -5.99 -6.85 25.01
CA ASP A 287 -5.25 -8.11 24.86
C ASP A 287 -5.85 -8.99 23.75
N LEU A 288 -7.18 -9.01 23.63
CA LEU A 288 -7.88 -9.69 22.56
C LEU A 288 -7.65 -9.01 21.20
N ALA A 289 -7.67 -7.68 21.16
CA ALA A 289 -7.34 -6.90 19.98
C ALA A 289 -5.89 -7.14 19.53
N ALA A 290 -4.96 -7.28 20.49
CA ALA A 290 -3.56 -7.60 20.20
C ALA A 290 -3.40 -9.02 19.64
N ALA A 291 -4.06 -10.01 20.23
CA ALA A 291 -4.04 -11.39 19.74
C ALA A 291 -4.60 -11.48 18.29
N TYR A 292 -5.75 -10.86 18.04
CA TYR A 292 -6.34 -10.78 16.70
C TYR A 292 -5.40 -10.11 15.70
N THR A 293 -4.85 -8.94 16.05
CA THR A 293 -4.00 -8.17 15.15
C THR A 293 -2.71 -8.92 14.82
N ALA A 294 -2.12 -9.62 15.79
CA ALA A 294 -0.95 -10.48 15.59
C ALA A 294 -1.25 -11.62 14.60
N VAL A 295 -2.38 -12.32 14.78
CA VAL A 295 -2.79 -13.39 13.87
C VAL A 295 -3.10 -12.85 12.48
N LEU A 296 -3.78 -11.73 12.38
CA LEU A 296 -4.05 -11.04 11.12
C LEU A 296 -2.75 -10.67 10.40
N HIS A 297 -1.78 -10.13 11.13
CA HIS A 297 -0.47 -9.75 10.60
C HIS A 297 0.28 -10.96 10.04
N VAL A 298 0.33 -12.06 10.79
CA VAL A 298 0.94 -13.32 10.34
C VAL A 298 0.22 -13.89 9.12
N ALA A 299 -1.12 -13.89 9.12
CA ALA A 299 -1.92 -14.37 7.99
C ALA A 299 -1.75 -13.53 6.71
N LEU A 300 -1.42 -12.25 6.86
CA LEU A 300 -1.08 -11.35 5.75
C LEU A 300 0.35 -11.58 5.25
N TRP A 301 1.27 -11.68 6.19
CA TRP A 301 2.70 -11.62 5.90
C TRP A 301 3.25 -12.95 5.43
N VAL A 302 2.96 -14.07 6.14
CA VAL A 302 3.58 -15.37 5.89
C VAL A 302 3.20 -15.97 4.54
N PRO A 303 1.90 -16.10 4.15
CA PRO A 303 1.55 -16.80 2.93
C PRO A 303 2.11 -16.13 1.67
N VAL A 304 1.98 -14.80 1.55
CA VAL A 304 2.48 -14.10 0.36
C VAL A 304 3.99 -14.03 0.33
N THR A 305 4.64 -13.93 1.50
CA THR A 305 6.10 -13.95 1.59
C THR A 305 6.64 -15.31 1.15
N ALA A 306 6.02 -16.41 1.58
CA ALA A 306 6.41 -17.76 1.17
C ALA A 306 6.24 -17.97 -0.35
N VAL A 307 5.09 -17.59 -0.91
CA VAL A 307 4.84 -17.69 -2.36
C VAL A 307 5.78 -16.77 -3.15
N GLY A 308 6.01 -15.56 -2.67
CA GLY A 308 6.95 -14.61 -3.29
C GLY A 308 8.39 -15.10 -3.24
N ALA A 309 8.83 -15.69 -2.11
CA ALA A 309 10.14 -16.33 -1.97
C ALA A 309 10.31 -17.50 -2.95
N TYR A 310 9.29 -18.36 -3.07
CA TYR A 310 9.29 -19.44 -4.05
C TYR A 310 9.52 -18.92 -5.48
N PHE A 311 8.79 -17.89 -5.90
CA PHE A 311 8.99 -17.30 -7.22
C PHE A 311 10.32 -16.57 -7.34
N PHE A 312 10.82 -15.92 -6.29
CA PHE A 312 12.11 -15.26 -6.26
C PHE A 312 13.25 -16.25 -6.57
N TRP A 313 13.26 -17.41 -5.94
CA TRP A 313 14.23 -18.46 -6.20
C TRP A 313 14.03 -19.13 -7.55
N ARG A 314 12.80 -19.40 -7.94
CA ARG A 314 12.48 -19.98 -9.25
C ARG A 314 12.97 -19.11 -10.41
N GLU A 315 12.92 -17.80 -10.26
CA GLU A 315 13.40 -16.82 -11.25
C GLU A 315 14.92 -16.57 -11.14
N GLN A 316 15.63 -17.33 -10.31
CA GLN A 316 17.07 -17.24 -10.08
C GLN A 316 17.53 -15.83 -9.68
N LEU A 317 16.68 -15.10 -8.93
CA LEU A 317 17.00 -13.80 -8.38
C LEU A 317 17.89 -13.94 -7.15
N THR A 318 18.76 -12.96 -6.95
CA THR A 318 19.67 -12.87 -5.81
C THR A 318 19.47 -11.59 -5.03
N TRP A 319 19.97 -11.53 -3.82
CA TRP A 319 19.93 -10.30 -3.02
C TRP A 319 20.67 -9.12 -3.68
N ARG A 320 21.64 -9.40 -4.57
CA ARG A 320 22.33 -8.38 -5.38
C ARG A 320 21.38 -7.68 -6.36
N ASP A 321 20.37 -8.39 -6.85
CA ASP A 321 19.39 -7.81 -7.79
C ASP A 321 18.59 -6.65 -7.17
N PHE A 322 18.39 -6.64 -5.82
CA PHE A 322 17.81 -5.49 -5.14
C PHE A 322 18.71 -4.25 -5.21
N GLY A 323 20.03 -4.43 -5.10
CA GLY A 323 21.02 -3.36 -5.28
C GLY A 323 21.00 -2.80 -6.69
N VAL A 324 21.07 -3.71 -7.69
CA VAL A 324 21.04 -3.36 -9.12
C VAL A 324 19.73 -2.65 -9.48
N ALA A 325 18.59 -3.18 -9.03
CA ALA A 325 17.28 -2.56 -9.28
C ALA A 325 17.22 -1.14 -8.71
N LYS A 326 17.76 -0.91 -7.52
CA LYS A 326 17.80 0.42 -6.89
C LYS A 326 18.72 1.39 -7.65
N GLU A 327 19.88 0.92 -8.11
CA GLU A 327 20.78 1.74 -8.93
C GLU A 327 20.14 2.12 -10.27
N GLU A 328 19.51 1.16 -10.94
CA GLU A 328 18.80 1.42 -12.19
C GLU A 328 17.62 2.38 -12.01
N ALA A 329 16.86 2.27 -10.93
CA ALA A 329 15.79 3.21 -10.63
C ALA A 329 16.32 4.64 -10.43
N THR A 330 17.50 4.77 -9.83
CA THR A 330 18.13 6.08 -9.57
C THR A 330 18.75 6.66 -10.84
N THR A 331 19.29 5.83 -11.74
CA THR A 331 19.87 6.25 -13.03
C THR A 331 18.80 6.54 -14.10
N ALA A 332 17.65 5.89 -14.01
CA ALA A 332 16.47 6.22 -14.83
C ALA A 332 15.96 7.65 -14.57
N ASP A 333 16.44 8.28 -13.48
CA ASP A 333 16.14 9.67 -13.09
C ASP A 333 16.97 10.73 -13.83
N GLY A 334 17.59 10.37 -14.99
CA GLY A 334 18.11 11.35 -15.95
C GLY A 334 19.54 11.85 -15.70
N ARG A 335 20.36 11.15 -14.94
CA ARG A 335 21.80 11.48 -14.87
C ARG A 335 22.60 10.58 -15.83
N PRO A 336 23.33 11.14 -16.80
CA PRO A 336 24.24 10.33 -17.62
C PRO A 336 25.29 9.69 -16.68
N ARG A 337 25.53 8.38 -16.88
CA ARG A 337 26.71 7.74 -16.34
C ARG A 337 27.92 8.57 -16.77
N THR A 338 28.57 9.24 -15.86
CA THR A 338 29.98 9.59 -16.06
C THR A 338 30.69 8.27 -16.28
N ALA A 339 31.14 8.07 -17.52
CA ALA A 339 31.95 6.92 -17.89
C ALA A 339 33.18 6.97 -16.96
N ASP A 340 33.20 6.09 -15.96
CA ASP A 340 34.42 5.85 -15.21
C ASP A 340 35.35 5.07 -16.12
N LYS A 341 36.29 5.84 -16.69
CA LYS A 341 37.43 5.30 -17.37
C LYS A 341 38.35 4.70 -16.32
N ARG A 342 38.41 3.37 -16.23
CA ARG A 342 39.66 2.59 -16.16
C ARG A 342 39.35 1.12 -16.00
#